data_150bc0e07964d066346d0257dd7317ca
#
_entry.id   150bc0e07964d066346d0257dd7317ca
#
_cell.length_a   1.000
_cell.length_b   1.000
_cell.length_c   1.000
_cell.angle_alpha   90.00
_cell.angle_beta   90.00
_cell.angle_gamma   90.00
#
_symmetry.space_group_name_H-M   'P 1'
#
loop_
_entity.id
_entity.type
_entity.pdbx_description
1 polymer ?
#
loop_
_entity_poly.entity_id
_entity_poly.type
_entity_poly.pdbx_seq_one_letter_code
_entity_poly.pdbx_strand_id
1 'polypeptide(L)'
;DEKLGSRKLQEQVISQTLRRLEQINVEGLIETRPVQRVATWAVATCVLVAVIVGFNQADAATAMNRLLFPFSSTPWPRDVQLRFVDQDLRPLAASMNGGLTIVQGETLKLYVENLRGALPGDLTFIHRRANGKVIREPMRQTTLWDSDGVARDIGGATLHITNGPLFFWARGGDGETVPLQVDVVPPPRIEELQVSVFPPAYTARGSESLPAGVVHVEGVVGTRVEINFRSNKPLKSVVLHRKDTSPELMSVSQYGLTVTGEFVVNKPVNGSWWLVLKDRQGFENPDATRYDMRIS
;
A
#
# COMPACT_ATOMS: atom_id res chain seq x y z
N ASP A 1 -89.86 54.59 -10.56
CA ASP A 1 -89.28 53.64 -11.49
C ASP A 1 -88.85 54.26 -12.84
N GLU A 2 -88.22 55.42 -12.77
CA GLU A 2 -87.86 56.18 -14.00
C GLU A 2 -86.38 56.52 -13.98
N LYS A 3 -85.57 55.53 -13.72
CA LYS A 3 -84.11 55.72 -13.68
C LYS A 3 -83.27 54.79 -14.56
N LEU A 4 -83.92 54.03 -15.39
CA LEU A 4 -83.23 53.23 -16.38
C LEU A 4 -83.44 53.91 -17.75
N GLY A 5 -82.43 54.59 -18.23
CA GLY A 5 -82.39 55.24 -19.52
C GLY A 5 -82.92 54.35 -20.65
N SER A 6 -83.47 55.02 -21.69
CA SER A 6 -84.10 54.36 -22.83
C SER A 6 -83.34 53.11 -23.30
N ARG A 7 -84.08 51.99 -23.44
CA ARG A 7 -83.47 50.71 -23.93
C ARG A 7 -82.62 50.89 -25.18
N LYS A 8 -82.96 51.81 -26.04
CA LYS A 8 -82.17 52.17 -27.23
C LYS A 8 -80.79 52.72 -26.88
N LEU A 9 -80.72 53.52 -25.82
CA LEU A 9 -79.42 54.10 -25.38
C LEU A 9 -78.52 52.99 -24.76
N GLN A 10 -79.11 52.05 -24.05
CA GLN A 10 -78.38 50.94 -23.52
C GLN A 10 -77.83 49.97 -24.59
N GLU A 11 -78.68 49.67 -25.61
CA GLU A 11 -78.21 48.87 -26.76
C GLU A 11 -77.11 49.59 -27.57
N GLN A 12 -77.25 50.92 -27.74
CA GLN A 12 -76.23 51.73 -28.42
C GLN A 12 -74.90 51.75 -27.66
N VAL A 13 -74.94 51.86 -26.35
CA VAL A 13 -73.71 51.83 -25.51
C VAL A 13 -73.10 50.42 -25.51
N ILE A 14 -73.89 49.36 -25.43
CA ILE A 14 -73.39 48.00 -25.51
C ILE A 14 -72.79 47.70 -26.87
N SER A 15 -73.49 48.11 -27.98
CA SER A 15 -72.87 47.90 -29.32
C SER A 15 -71.63 48.72 -29.58
N GLN A 16 -71.56 49.93 -29.03
CA GLN A 16 -70.35 50.78 -29.13
C GLN A 16 -69.15 50.22 -28.27
N THR A 17 -69.51 49.68 -27.13
CA THR A 17 -68.53 49.04 -26.27
C THR A 17 -68.03 47.71 -26.85
N LEU A 18 -68.86 46.91 -27.43
CA LEU A 18 -68.51 45.68 -28.15
C LEU A 18 -67.58 46.00 -29.36
N ARG A 19 -67.94 47.00 -30.17
CA ARG A 19 -67.08 47.44 -31.30
C ARG A 19 -65.72 47.96 -30.83
N ARG A 20 -65.62 48.65 -29.69
CA ARG A 20 -64.38 49.08 -29.11
C ARG A 20 -63.55 47.90 -28.55
N LEU A 21 -64.24 46.87 -28.00
CA LEU A 21 -63.59 45.64 -27.55
C LEU A 21 -63.05 44.81 -28.72
N GLU A 22 -63.77 44.76 -29.85
CA GLU A 22 -63.33 44.07 -31.07
C GLU A 22 -62.07 44.81 -31.71
N GLN A 23 -61.96 46.13 -31.50
CA GLN A 23 -60.81 46.90 -31.99
C GLN A 23 -59.60 46.87 -31.08
N ILE A 24 -59.71 46.36 -29.86
CA ILE A 24 -58.60 46.14 -28.96
C ILE A 24 -57.86 44.88 -29.42
N ASN A 25 -56.81 45.07 -30.15
CA ASN A 25 -55.87 43.98 -30.48
C ASN A 25 -55.22 43.49 -29.20
N VAL A 26 -55.73 42.45 -28.56
CA VAL A 26 -55.28 41.90 -27.31
C VAL A 26 -53.84 41.37 -27.46
N GLU A 27 -53.48 40.97 -28.68
CA GLU A 27 -52.12 40.51 -28.98
C GLU A 27 -51.07 41.66 -28.88
N GLY A 28 -51.50 42.91 -29.08
CA GLY A 28 -50.64 44.11 -28.95
C GLY A 28 -50.44 44.60 -27.51
N LEU A 29 -51.27 44.13 -26.56
CA LEU A 29 -51.19 44.51 -25.15
C LEU A 29 -50.14 43.76 -24.37
N ILE A 30 -49.69 42.60 -24.89
CA ILE A 30 -48.63 41.82 -24.29
C ILE A 30 -47.29 42.31 -24.90
N GLU A 31 -46.53 43.08 -24.14
CA GLU A 31 -45.18 43.39 -24.54
C GLU A 31 -44.34 42.12 -24.60
N THR A 32 -44.24 41.56 -25.80
CA THR A 32 -43.52 40.29 -26.03
C THR A 32 -41.99 40.46 -25.91
N ARG A 33 -41.51 41.71 -26.07
CA ARG A 33 -40.04 42.01 -26.00
C ARG A 33 -39.37 41.64 -24.69
N PRO A 34 -39.90 41.96 -23.48
CA PRO A 34 -39.28 41.51 -22.22
C PRO A 34 -39.35 39.99 -22.07
N VAL A 35 -40.46 39.35 -22.47
CA VAL A 35 -40.62 37.89 -22.42
C VAL A 35 -39.60 37.20 -23.34
N GLN A 36 -39.45 37.70 -24.58
CA GLN A 36 -38.45 37.15 -25.49
C GLN A 36 -37.02 37.31 -24.96
N ARG A 37 -36.65 38.44 -24.32
CA ARG A 37 -35.34 38.60 -23.70
C ARG A 37 -35.09 37.59 -22.57
N VAL A 38 -36.06 37.41 -21.67
CA VAL A 38 -35.96 36.45 -20.59
C VAL A 38 -35.87 35.02 -21.13
N ALA A 39 -36.67 34.67 -22.14
CA ALA A 39 -36.60 33.38 -22.80
C ALA A 39 -35.24 33.13 -23.47
N THR A 40 -34.68 34.16 -24.15
CA THR A 40 -33.34 34.04 -24.75
C THR A 40 -32.27 33.81 -23.72
N TRP A 41 -32.29 34.55 -22.59
CA TRP A 41 -31.35 34.32 -21.50
C TRP A 41 -31.54 32.95 -20.85
N ALA A 42 -32.76 32.48 -20.67
CA ALA A 42 -33.05 31.15 -20.15
C ALA A 42 -32.49 30.05 -21.07
N VAL A 43 -32.71 30.16 -22.38
CA VAL A 43 -32.14 29.23 -23.37
C VAL A 43 -30.61 29.26 -23.35
N ALA A 44 -30.02 30.45 -23.36
CA ALA A 44 -28.54 30.59 -23.29
C ALA A 44 -27.96 29.94 -22.02
N THR A 45 -28.62 30.14 -20.87
CA THR A 45 -28.22 29.49 -19.62
C THR A 45 -28.36 27.98 -19.69
N CYS A 46 -29.46 27.45 -20.23
CA CYS A 46 -29.65 26.02 -20.41
C CYS A 46 -28.59 25.40 -21.34
N VAL A 47 -28.24 26.08 -22.44
CA VAL A 47 -27.19 25.64 -23.35
C VAL A 47 -25.83 25.64 -22.63
N LEU A 48 -25.51 26.69 -21.88
CA LEU A 48 -24.25 26.75 -21.09
C LEU A 48 -24.16 25.61 -20.08
N VAL A 49 -25.24 25.37 -19.33
CA VAL A 49 -25.29 24.23 -18.38
C VAL A 49 -25.15 22.91 -19.12
N ALA A 50 -25.82 22.70 -20.25
CA ALA A 50 -25.67 21.49 -21.04
C ALA A 50 -24.25 21.26 -21.56
N VAL A 51 -23.56 22.33 -21.95
CA VAL A 51 -22.15 22.27 -22.35
C VAL A 51 -21.28 21.87 -21.18
N ILE A 52 -21.43 22.51 -20.02
CA ILE A 52 -20.64 22.19 -18.80
C ILE A 52 -20.89 20.73 -18.39
N VAL A 53 -22.13 20.27 -18.36
CA VAL A 53 -22.50 18.87 -18.06
C VAL A 53 -21.89 17.93 -19.08
N GLY A 54 -21.91 18.28 -20.37
CA GLY A 54 -21.37 17.47 -21.46
C GLY A 54 -19.85 17.24 -21.34
N PHE A 55 -19.10 18.25 -20.88
CA PHE A 55 -17.66 18.13 -20.64
C PHE A 55 -17.31 17.43 -19.33
N ASN A 56 -18.17 17.46 -18.32
CA ASN A 56 -17.93 16.89 -16.97
C ASN A 56 -19.04 15.92 -16.57
N GLN A 57 -19.30 14.92 -17.40
CA GLN A 57 -20.42 13.98 -17.18
C GLN A 57 -20.35 13.22 -15.85
N ALA A 58 -19.13 12.78 -15.45
CA ALA A 58 -18.94 12.04 -14.20
C ALA A 58 -19.24 12.90 -12.96
N ASP A 59 -18.76 14.15 -12.96
CA ASP A 59 -18.98 15.10 -11.87
C ASP A 59 -20.46 15.54 -11.82
N ALA A 60 -21.05 15.78 -12.97
CA ALA A 60 -22.46 16.16 -13.08
C ALA A 60 -23.39 15.02 -12.61
N ALA A 61 -23.10 13.77 -12.97
CA ALA A 61 -23.85 12.60 -12.51
C ALA A 61 -23.72 12.44 -10.98
N THR A 62 -22.52 12.64 -10.42
CA THR A 62 -22.28 12.58 -8.98
C THR A 62 -23.01 13.70 -8.25
N ALA A 63 -22.95 14.93 -8.77
CA ALA A 63 -23.67 16.08 -8.22
C ALA A 63 -25.20 15.85 -8.22
N MET A 64 -25.72 15.35 -9.33
CA MET A 64 -27.15 15.04 -9.47
C MET A 64 -27.58 13.93 -8.48
N ASN A 65 -26.78 12.88 -8.37
CA ASN A 65 -27.07 11.79 -7.43
C ASN A 65 -27.08 12.27 -5.97
N ARG A 66 -26.17 13.15 -5.59
CA ARG A 66 -26.14 13.75 -4.24
C ARG A 66 -27.29 14.71 -3.99
N LEU A 67 -27.74 15.44 -5.03
CA LEU A 67 -28.88 16.32 -4.92
C LEU A 67 -30.18 15.53 -4.70
N LEU A 68 -30.33 14.41 -5.41
CA LEU A 68 -31.51 13.54 -5.30
C LEU A 68 -31.47 12.66 -4.04
N PHE A 69 -30.29 12.26 -3.62
CA PHE A 69 -30.06 11.38 -2.47
C PHE A 69 -29.03 11.99 -1.51
N PRO A 70 -29.40 13.00 -0.72
CA PRO A 70 -28.45 13.77 0.10
C PRO A 70 -27.75 12.94 1.17
N PHE A 71 -28.30 11.77 1.51
CA PHE A 71 -27.70 10.83 2.47
C PHE A 71 -26.86 9.72 1.80
N SER A 72 -26.68 9.76 0.47
CA SER A 72 -25.83 8.80 -0.22
C SER A 72 -24.35 9.11 0.02
N SER A 73 -23.55 8.07 0.29
CA SER A 73 -22.10 8.17 0.47
C SER A 73 -21.31 8.14 -0.85
N THR A 74 -21.94 8.54 -1.96
CA THR A 74 -21.28 8.53 -3.28
C THR A 74 -20.06 9.46 -3.27
N PRO A 75 -18.83 8.95 -3.45
CA PRO A 75 -17.63 9.78 -3.49
C PRO A 75 -17.59 10.62 -4.77
N TRP A 76 -16.92 11.76 -4.72
CA TRP A 76 -16.62 12.53 -5.93
C TRP A 76 -15.66 11.74 -6.84
N PRO A 77 -15.80 11.85 -8.17
CA PRO A 77 -14.79 11.35 -9.08
C PRO A 77 -13.43 11.96 -8.72
N ARG A 78 -12.42 11.12 -8.59
CA ARG A 78 -11.05 11.56 -8.31
C ARG A 78 -10.25 11.56 -9.60
N ASP A 79 -9.49 12.62 -9.85
CA ASP A 79 -8.58 12.70 -10.98
C ASP A 79 -7.34 11.83 -10.77
N VAL A 80 -6.94 11.66 -9.51
CA VAL A 80 -5.80 10.84 -9.11
C VAL A 80 -6.27 9.55 -8.46
N GLN A 81 -5.85 8.42 -8.99
CA GLN A 81 -6.11 7.10 -8.42
C GLN A 81 -4.80 6.39 -8.10
N LEU A 82 -4.36 6.52 -6.87
CA LEU A 82 -3.10 5.97 -6.39
C LEU A 82 -3.25 4.50 -6.00
N ARG A 83 -2.22 3.71 -6.31
CA ARG A 83 -2.12 2.30 -5.95
C ARG A 83 -0.68 1.94 -5.57
N PHE A 84 -0.51 1.13 -4.52
CA PHE A 84 0.78 0.52 -4.21
C PHE A 84 1.09 -0.62 -5.17
N VAL A 85 2.33 -0.65 -5.63
CA VAL A 85 2.87 -1.70 -6.50
C VAL A 85 4.22 -2.20 -5.97
N ASP A 86 4.60 -3.40 -6.39
CA ASP A 86 5.94 -3.96 -6.17
C ASP A 86 6.94 -3.48 -7.24
N GLN A 87 8.15 -4.03 -7.22
CA GLN A 87 9.19 -3.71 -8.21
C GLN A 87 8.82 -4.12 -9.64
N ASP A 88 7.94 -5.11 -9.78
CA ASP A 88 7.43 -5.62 -11.05
C ASP A 88 6.13 -4.92 -11.49
N LEU A 89 5.76 -3.80 -10.84
CA LEU A 89 4.53 -3.04 -11.05
C LEU A 89 3.23 -3.83 -10.82
N ARG A 90 3.30 -4.93 -10.04
CA ARG A 90 2.11 -5.69 -9.64
C ARG A 90 1.44 -5.05 -8.44
N PRO A 91 0.10 -5.02 -8.38
CA PRO A 91 -0.61 -4.46 -7.24
C PRO A 91 -0.24 -5.13 -5.93
N LEU A 92 0.25 -4.38 -4.97
CA LEU A 92 0.68 -4.91 -3.68
C LEU A 92 -0.51 -5.52 -2.89
N ALA A 93 -1.68 -4.90 -2.96
CA ALA A 93 -2.89 -5.39 -2.28
C ALA A 93 -3.43 -6.72 -2.83
N ALA A 94 -3.24 -7.01 -4.12
CA ALA A 94 -3.70 -8.27 -4.74
C ALA A 94 -2.82 -9.47 -4.34
N SER A 95 -1.58 -9.22 -3.94
CA SER A 95 -0.64 -10.25 -3.47
C SER A 95 -0.87 -10.68 -2.02
N MET A 96 -1.76 -9.99 -1.27
CA MET A 96 -1.80 -10.05 0.20
C MET A 96 -3.18 -10.43 0.75
N ASN A 97 -3.63 -11.62 0.46
CA ASN A 97 -4.83 -12.21 1.09
C ASN A 97 -4.67 -12.51 2.60
N GLY A 98 -3.83 -11.78 3.32
CA GLY A 98 -3.60 -12.01 4.75
C GLY A 98 -2.83 -10.93 5.50
N GLY A 99 -2.62 -9.75 4.89
CA GLY A 99 -1.73 -8.72 5.43
C GLY A 99 -0.27 -8.94 5.02
N LEU A 100 0.52 -7.88 5.03
CA LEU A 100 1.95 -7.93 4.77
C LEU A 100 2.69 -8.27 6.06
N THR A 101 3.40 -9.39 6.10
CA THR A 101 4.28 -9.74 7.21
C THR A 101 5.72 -9.44 6.82
N ILE A 102 6.44 -8.66 7.63
CA ILE A 102 7.81 -8.25 7.36
C ILE A 102 8.66 -8.50 8.60
N VAL A 103 9.91 -8.83 8.40
CA VAL A 103 10.85 -9.03 9.49
C VAL A 103 11.36 -7.70 10.05
N GLN A 104 11.44 -7.63 11.37
CA GLN A 104 12.04 -6.50 12.07
C GLN A 104 13.51 -6.32 11.63
N GLY A 105 13.88 -5.09 11.29
CA GLY A 105 15.22 -4.75 10.78
C GLY A 105 15.30 -4.69 9.26
N GLU A 106 14.32 -5.23 8.53
CA GLU A 106 14.30 -5.13 7.07
C GLU A 106 13.95 -3.72 6.59
N THR A 107 14.34 -3.46 5.36
CA THR A 107 14.03 -2.22 4.65
C THR A 107 12.99 -2.51 3.57
N LEU A 108 11.80 -1.96 3.73
CA LEU A 108 10.71 -2.08 2.78
C LEU A 108 10.81 -0.97 1.74
N LYS A 109 10.91 -1.35 0.48
CA LYS A 109 10.78 -0.43 -0.66
C LYS A 109 9.35 -0.48 -1.16
N LEU A 110 8.72 0.68 -1.22
CA LEU A 110 7.33 0.86 -1.62
C LEU A 110 7.27 1.75 -2.84
N TYR A 111 6.42 1.38 -3.76
CA TYR A 111 6.18 2.15 -4.97
C TYR A 111 4.70 2.46 -5.13
N VAL A 112 4.41 3.64 -5.66
CA VAL A 112 3.04 4.12 -5.90
C VAL A 112 2.94 4.58 -7.34
N GLU A 113 1.93 4.08 -8.03
CA GLU A 113 1.56 4.54 -9.37
C GLU A 113 0.23 5.29 -9.35
N ASN A 114 0.02 6.15 -10.34
CA ASN A 114 -1.29 6.74 -10.63
C ASN A 114 -1.91 6.02 -11.83
N LEU A 115 -3.09 5.42 -11.65
CA LEU A 115 -3.79 4.69 -12.69
C LEU A 115 -4.44 5.59 -13.76
N ARG A 116 -4.58 6.90 -13.48
CA ARG A 116 -5.29 7.84 -14.34
C ARG A 116 -4.41 8.89 -15.02
N GLY A 117 -3.09 8.76 -14.97
CA GLY A 117 -2.19 9.69 -15.65
C GLY A 117 -0.89 9.95 -14.91
N ALA A 118 -0.35 11.16 -15.02
CA ALA A 118 0.90 11.52 -14.38
C ALA A 118 0.80 11.50 -12.85
N LEU A 119 1.93 11.29 -12.18
CA LEU A 119 2.01 11.37 -10.72
C LEU A 119 1.79 12.81 -10.25
N PRO A 120 1.03 13.01 -9.16
CA PRO A 120 0.92 14.32 -8.52
C PRO A 120 2.27 14.75 -7.94
N GLY A 121 2.60 16.03 -8.07
CA GLY A 121 3.88 16.58 -7.60
C GLY A 121 4.01 16.64 -6.06
N ASP A 122 2.88 16.56 -5.35
CA ASP A 122 2.77 16.62 -3.88
C ASP A 122 2.65 15.23 -3.23
N LEU A 123 3.09 14.16 -3.94
CA LEU A 123 2.94 12.80 -3.46
C LEU A 123 3.69 12.58 -2.15
N THR A 124 2.94 12.18 -1.13
CA THR A 124 3.42 12.02 0.25
C THR A 124 3.14 10.61 0.74
N PHE A 125 4.15 9.95 1.27
CA PHE A 125 4.05 8.70 2.01
C PHE A 125 3.73 8.98 3.47
N ILE A 126 2.73 8.32 4.00
CA ILE A 126 2.27 8.52 5.37
C ILE A 126 2.28 7.17 6.06
N HIS A 127 2.94 7.09 7.20
CA HIS A 127 2.91 5.88 8.01
C HIS A 127 2.60 6.18 9.47
N ARG A 128 1.84 5.28 10.10
CA ARG A 128 1.47 5.33 11.50
C ARG A 128 2.07 4.13 12.23
N ARG A 129 2.88 4.40 13.24
CA ARG A 129 3.48 3.37 14.10
C ARG A 129 2.50 2.89 15.17
N ALA A 130 2.82 1.76 15.81
CA ALA A 130 2.03 1.19 16.91
C ALA A 130 1.77 2.18 18.08
N ASN A 131 2.70 3.11 18.32
CA ASN A 131 2.56 4.17 19.34
C ASN A 131 1.63 5.32 18.90
N GLY A 132 0.94 5.21 17.77
CA GLY A 132 0.04 6.22 17.22
C GLY A 132 0.72 7.39 16.50
N LYS A 133 2.05 7.48 16.54
CA LYS A 133 2.78 8.55 15.85
C LYS A 133 2.64 8.43 14.33
N VAL A 134 2.14 9.49 13.71
CA VAL A 134 2.03 9.61 12.25
C VAL A 134 3.22 10.40 11.72
N ILE A 135 3.90 9.83 10.73
CA ILE A 135 5.04 10.44 10.06
C ILE A 135 4.65 10.62 8.59
N ARG A 136 5.04 11.76 8.01
CA ARG A 136 4.79 12.11 6.61
C ARG A 136 6.12 12.40 5.94
N GLU A 137 6.36 11.76 4.80
CA GLU A 137 7.59 11.90 4.04
C GLU A 137 7.26 12.10 2.55
N PRO A 138 7.91 13.04 1.85
CA PRO A 138 7.69 13.18 0.42
C PRO A 138 8.21 11.93 -0.30
N MET A 139 7.47 11.44 -1.28
CA MET A 139 7.91 10.35 -2.14
C MET A 139 8.80 10.89 -3.26
N ARG A 140 9.86 10.16 -3.57
CA ARG A 140 10.74 10.50 -4.69
C ARG A 140 10.15 9.94 -5.98
N GLN A 141 10.06 10.78 -7.00
CA GLN A 141 9.70 10.30 -8.33
C GLN A 141 10.86 9.50 -8.91
N THR A 142 10.54 8.36 -9.45
CA THR A 142 11.47 7.45 -10.14
C THR A 142 10.75 6.77 -11.29
N THR A 143 11.48 6.17 -12.20
CA THR A 143 10.91 5.45 -13.33
C THR A 143 11.20 3.96 -13.17
N LEU A 144 10.17 3.12 -13.24
CA LEU A 144 10.32 1.68 -13.37
C LEU A 144 9.87 1.24 -14.78
N TRP A 145 10.43 0.13 -15.20
CA TRP A 145 10.09 -0.51 -16.49
C TRP A 145 9.20 -1.70 -16.20
N ASP A 146 8.06 -1.78 -16.86
CA ASP A 146 7.20 -2.95 -16.75
C ASP A 146 7.76 -4.14 -17.54
N SER A 147 7.10 -5.32 -17.42
CA SER A 147 7.48 -6.54 -18.13
C SER A 147 7.50 -6.38 -19.66
N ASP A 148 6.78 -5.39 -20.17
CA ASP A 148 6.67 -5.12 -21.61
C ASP A 148 7.68 -4.06 -22.06
N GLY A 149 8.55 -3.60 -21.17
CA GLY A 149 9.58 -2.59 -21.43
C GLY A 149 9.04 -1.16 -21.54
N VAL A 150 7.85 -0.89 -21.00
CA VAL A 150 7.27 0.45 -20.95
C VAL A 150 7.72 1.15 -19.66
N ALA A 151 8.29 2.35 -19.80
CA ALA A 151 8.67 3.18 -18.69
C ALA A 151 7.43 3.79 -18.00
N ARG A 152 7.33 3.65 -16.68
CA ARG A 152 6.26 4.26 -15.88
C ARG A 152 6.85 5.11 -14.78
N ASP A 153 6.32 6.32 -14.65
CA ASP A 153 6.68 7.21 -13.57
C ASP A 153 5.95 6.80 -12.30
N ILE A 154 6.71 6.55 -11.26
CA ILE A 154 6.23 6.07 -9.97
C ILE A 154 6.80 6.89 -8.83
N GLY A 155 6.07 6.95 -7.72
CA GLY A 155 6.58 7.48 -6.46
C GLY A 155 7.25 6.37 -5.66
N GLY A 156 8.51 6.56 -5.25
CA GLY A 156 9.26 5.63 -4.43
C GLY A 156 9.40 6.12 -2.99
N ALA A 157 9.20 5.25 -2.02
CA ALA A 157 9.52 5.45 -0.61
C ALA A 157 10.27 4.25 -0.06
N THR A 158 11.14 4.51 0.92
CA THR A 158 11.91 3.47 1.61
C THR A 158 11.62 3.57 3.10
N LEU A 159 11.11 2.49 3.67
CA LEU A 159 10.75 2.44 5.08
C LEU A 159 11.62 1.43 5.80
N HIS A 160 12.34 1.87 6.84
CA HIS A 160 13.09 0.98 7.72
C HIS A 160 12.18 0.47 8.85
N ILE A 161 12.00 -0.84 8.91
CA ILE A 161 11.06 -1.51 9.81
C ILE A 161 11.69 -1.74 11.16
N THR A 162 11.24 -1.01 12.18
CA THR A 162 11.77 -1.15 13.55
C THR A 162 10.85 -1.98 14.45
N ASN A 163 9.58 -1.59 14.54
CA ASN A 163 8.58 -2.25 15.38
C ASN A 163 7.21 -2.18 14.70
N GLY A 164 6.35 -3.18 14.96
CA GLY A 164 5.00 -3.23 14.42
C GLY A 164 3.89 -3.27 15.48
N PRO A 165 2.60 -3.30 15.10
CA PRO A 165 2.12 -3.20 13.72
C PRO A 165 2.30 -1.80 13.12
N LEU A 166 2.34 -1.74 11.81
CA LEU A 166 2.54 -0.52 11.04
C LEU A 166 1.39 -0.36 10.05
N PHE A 167 0.84 0.84 9.95
CA PHE A 167 -0.11 1.19 8.89
C PHE A 167 0.54 2.23 8.00
N PHE A 168 0.40 2.08 6.68
CA PHE A 168 0.88 3.07 5.75
C PHE A 168 -0.07 3.28 4.57
N TRP A 169 -0.05 4.49 4.03
CA TRP A 169 -0.79 4.90 2.84
C TRP A 169 -0.04 6.02 2.14
N ALA A 170 -0.39 6.30 0.91
CA ALA A 170 0.13 7.41 0.15
C ALA A 170 -1.00 8.36 -0.24
N ARG A 171 -0.70 9.65 -0.29
CA ARG A 171 -1.63 10.72 -0.66
C ARG A 171 -0.93 11.68 -1.62
N GLY A 172 -1.67 12.15 -2.64
CA GLY A 172 -1.20 13.17 -3.58
C GLY A 172 -2.35 13.67 -4.44
N GLY A 173 -2.39 14.98 -4.69
CA GLY A 173 -3.54 15.61 -5.32
C GLY A 173 -4.83 15.34 -4.54
N ASP A 174 -5.87 14.88 -5.22
CA ASP A 174 -7.14 14.44 -4.63
C ASP A 174 -7.20 12.93 -4.33
N GLY A 175 -6.10 12.20 -4.64
CA GLY A 175 -6.00 10.75 -4.49
C GLY A 175 -5.35 10.32 -3.18
N GLU A 176 -5.80 9.15 -2.69
CA GLU A 176 -5.25 8.45 -1.53
C GLU A 176 -5.34 6.95 -1.76
N THR A 177 -4.28 6.22 -1.39
CA THR A 177 -4.30 4.75 -1.45
C THR A 177 -5.12 4.16 -0.31
N VAL A 178 -5.57 2.93 -0.47
CA VAL A 178 -6.10 2.16 0.65
C VAL A 178 -4.98 1.96 1.67
N PRO A 179 -5.21 2.25 2.97
CA PRO A 179 -4.24 1.96 4.02
C PRO A 179 -3.91 0.47 4.07
N LEU A 180 -2.61 0.15 4.09
CA LEU A 180 -2.12 -1.21 4.24
C LEU A 180 -1.60 -1.41 5.66
N GLN A 181 -1.97 -2.55 6.27
CA GLN A 181 -1.44 -2.98 7.55
C GLN A 181 -0.26 -3.92 7.32
N VAL A 182 0.79 -3.73 8.11
CA VAL A 182 1.98 -4.59 8.12
C VAL A 182 2.17 -5.15 9.52
N ASP A 183 2.26 -6.46 9.59
CA ASP A 183 2.62 -7.18 10.80
C ASP A 183 4.13 -7.39 10.82
N VAL A 184 4.78 -6.83 11.85
CA VAL A 184 6.23 -6.93 12.00
C VAL A 184 6.56 -8.07 12.96
N VAL A 185 7.32 -9.03 12.48
CA VAL A 185 7.73 -10.19 13.25
C VAL A 185 9.25 -10.16 13.53
N PRO A 186 9.69 -10.63 14.69
CA PRO A 186 11.12 -10.74 14.94
C PRO A 186 11.78 -11.77 14.00
N PRO A 187 13.04 -11.58 13.58
CA PRO A 187 13.76 -12.58 12.83
C PRO A 187 14.01 -13.84 13.66
N PRO A 188 14.25 -15.01 13.02
CA PRO A 188 14.75 -16.18 13.73
C PRO A 188 16.13 -15.87 14.35
N ARG A 189 16.30 -16.24 15.61
CA ARG A 189 17.54 -16.02 16.38
C ARG A 189 17.91 -17.27 17.17
N ILE A 190 19.19 -17.43 17.40
CA ILE A 190 19.73 -18.43 18.31
C ILE A 190 19.63 -17.88 19.73
N GLU A 191 18.99 -18.61 20.67
CA GLU A 191 18.89 -18.22 22.07
C GLU A 191 19.96 -18.92 22.93
N GLU A 192 20.13 -20.22 22.71
CA GLU A 192 21.05 -21.06 23.47
C GLU A 192 21.92 -21.84 22.49
N LEU A 193 23.22 -21.55 22.44
CA LEU A 193 24.16 -22.24 21.57
C LEU A 193 25.18 -22.98 22.40
N GLN A 194 25.23 -24.31 22.20
CA GLN A 194 26.21 -25.20 22.79
C GLN A 194 27.05 -25.83 21.70
N VAL A 195 28.34 -25.71 21.82
CA VAL A 195 29.31 -26.32 20.91
C VAL A 195 30.15 -27.35 21.70
N SER A 196 30.27 -28.54 21.17
CA SER A 196 31.09 -29.61 21.74
C SER A 196 32.14 -30.03 20.73
N VAL A 197 33.38 -30.17 21.21
CA VAL A 197 34.56 -30.49 20.38
C VAL A 197 35.05 -31.87 20.76
N PHE A 198 35.21 -32.75 19.78
CA PHE A 198 35.69 -34.11 19.93
C PHE A 198 36.98 -34.29 19.15
N PRO A 199 38.15 -34.15 19.83
CA PRO A 199 39.44 -34.35 19.19
C PRO A 199 39.60 -35.81 18.71
N PRO A 200 40.40 -36.06 17.66
CA PRO A 200 40.68 -37.41 17.21
C PRO A 200 41.38 -38.25 18.28
N ALA A 201 41.13 -39.55 18.27
CA ALA A 201 41.66 -40.50 19.29
C ALA A 201 43.20 -40.45 19.45
N TYR A 202 43.94 -40.13 18.39
CA TYR A 202 45.40 -40.05 18.45
C TYR A 202 45.94 -38.90 19.30
N THR A 203 45.08 -37.91 19.64
CA THR A 203 45.50 -36.78 20.49
C THR A 203 45.50 -37.12 21.98
N ALA A 204 44.89 -38.25 22.37
CA ALA A 204 44.66 -38.64 23.76
C ALA A 204 43.88 -37.58 24.59
N ARG A 205 43.22 -36.63 23.95
CA ARG A 205 42.39 -35.61 24.60
C ARG A 205 40.93 -36.08 24.66
N GLY A 206 40.25 -35.82 25.78
CA GLY A 206 38.84 -36.07 25.92
C GLY A 206 37.96 -35.06 25.12
N SER A 207 36.67 -35.38 24.99
CA SER A 207 35.71 -34.43 24.46
C SER A 207 35.56 -33.25 25.39
N GLU A 208 35.38 -32.07 24.82
CA GLU A 208 35.21 -30.82 25.56
C GLU A 208 33.90 -30.15 25.10
N SER A 209 33.02 -29.87 26.04
CA SER A 209 31.88 -28.99 25.80
C SER A 209 32.29 -27.58 26.14
N LEU A 210 32.27 -26.68 25.15
CA LEU A 210 32.63 -25.30 25.37
C LEU A 210 31.62 -24.62 26.31
N PRO A 211 32.08 -23.72 27.18
CA PRO A 211 31.19 -22.96 28.05
C PRO A 211 30.10 -22.20 27.23
N ALA A 212 28.93 -21.96 27.83
CA ALA A 212 27.84 -21.24 27.18
C ALA A 212 28.33 -19.87 26.66
N GLY A 213 28.06 -19.57 25.38
CA GLY A 213 28.53 -18.36 24.71
C GLY A 213 29.93 -18.41 24.13
N VAL A 214 30.72 -19.46 24.42
CA VAL A 214 31.98 -19.72 23.77
C VAL A 214 31.75 -20.53 22.50
N VAL A 215 32.06 -19.97 21.36
CA VAL A 215 31.77 -20.52 20.02
C VAL A 215 33.01 -20.60 19.13
N HIS A 216 34.16 -20.19 19.65
CA HIS A 216 35.44 -20.32 18.98
C HIS A 216 35.89 -21.78 19.05
N VAL A 217 36.10 -22.40 17.90
CA VAL A 217 36.51 -23.79 17.78
C VAL A 217 38.00 -23.86 17.49
N GLU A 218 38.75 -24.52 18.39
CA GLU A 218 40.14 -24.85 18.17
C GLU A 218 40.34 -26.37 18.18
N GLY A 219 41.22 -26.85 17.31
CA GLY A 219 41.49 -28.27 17.22
C GLY A 219 42.55 -28.64 16.21
N VAL A 220 42.63 -29.93 15.93
CA VAL A 220 43.52 -30.52 14.91
C VAL A 220 42.67 -31.17 13.81
N VAL A 221 43.32 -31.48 12.68
CA VAL A 221 42.68 -32.19 11.59
C VAL A 221 42.07 -33.52 12.09
N GLY A 222 40.81 -33.79 11.71
CA GLY A 222 40.02 -34.93 12.19
C GLY A 222 39.15 -34.62 13.41
N THR A 223 39.17 -33.39 13.93
CA THR A 223 38.28 -32.97 15.00
C THR A 223 36.83 -32.95 14.52
N ARG A 224 35.94 -33.60 15.30
CA ARG A 224 34.50 -33.54 15.13
C ARG A 224 33.91 -32.46 16.02
N VAL A 225 33.08 -31.60 15.44
CA VAL A 225 32.38 -30.52 16.14
C VAL A 225 30.89 -30.79 16.08
N GLU A 226 30.25 -30.78 17.24
CA GLU A 226 28.82 -30.92 17.40
C GLU A 226 28.22 -29.58 17.84
N ILE A 227 27.18 -29.15 17.19
CA ILE A 227 26.49 -27.90 17.44
C ILE A 227 25.04 -28.20 17.82
N ASN A 228 24.65 -27.75 19.00
CA ASN A 228 23.28 -27.85 19.50
C ASN A 228 22.79 -26.45 19.87
N PHE A 229 21.60 -26.07 19.40
CA PHE A 229 21.03 -24.80 19.80
C PHE A 229 19.51 -24.79 19.85
N ARG A 230 18.98 -23.81 20.56
CA ARG A 230 17.56 -23.50 20.62
C ARG A 230 17.28 -22.19 19.87
N SER A 231 16.15 -22.14 19.16
CA SER A 231 15.69 -20.95 18.46
C SER A 231 14.50 -20.30 19.18
N ASN A 232 14.38 -18.97 19.05
CA ASN A 232 13.25 -18.17 19.56
C ASN A 232 11.91 -18.52 18.89
N LYS A 233 11.95 -19.18 17.74
CA LYS A 233 10.75 -19.54 16.96
C LYS A 233 10.97 -20.82 16.15
N PRO A 234 9.87 -21.50 15.73
CA PRO A 234 9.99 -22.73 14.96
C PRO A 234 10.67 -22.49 13.61
N LEU A 235 11.75 -23.25 13.37
CA LEU A 235 12.51 -23.24 12.12
C LEU A 235 11.97 -24.26 11.13
N LYS A 236 12.09 -23.95 9.85
CA LYS A 236 11.86 -24.86 8.73
C LYS A 236 13.16 -25.58 8.34
N SER A 237 14.27 -24.83 8.29
CA SER A 237 15.56 -25.38 7.93
C SER A 237 16.69 -24.53 8.53
N VAL A 238 17.83 -25.15 8.72
CA VAL A 238 19.07 -24.51 9.14
C VAL A 238 20.20 -25.00 8.25
N VAL A 239 21.00 -24.06 7.76
CA VAL A 239 22.14 -24.34 6.91
C VAL A 239 23.40 -23.87 7.63
N LEU A 240 24.32 -24.81 7.84
CA LEU A 240 25.67 -24.52 8.32
C LEU A 240 26.55 -24.12 7.14
N HIS A 241 27.13 -22.95 7.23
CA HIS A 241 28.13 -22.46 6.30
C HIS A 241 29.50 -22.47 6.99
N ARG A 242 30.50 -22.93 6.26
CA ARG A 242 31.91 -22.88 6.68
C ARG A 242 32.73 -22.30 5.55
N LYS A 243 33.78 -21.56 5.88
CA LYS A 243 34.70 -21.05 4.87
C LYS A 243 35.26 -22.21 4.03
N ASP A 244 35.28 -22.05 2.72
CA ASP A 244 35.85 -22.98 1.74
C ASP A 244 35.22 -24.38 1.74
N THR A 245 33.95 -24.51 2.20
CA THR A 245 33.21 -25.76 2.23
C THR A 245 31.78 -25.54 1.70
N SER A 246 31.20 -26.55 1.08
CA SER A 246 29.78 -26.52 0.66
C SER A 246 28.86 -26.38 1.86
N PRO A 247 27.76 -25.63 1.75
CA PRO A 247 26.75 -25.54 2.81
C PRO A 247 26.16 -26.90 3.18
N GLU A 248 25.93 -27.13 4.48
CA GLU A 248 25.39 -28.39 5.00
C GLU A 248 24.07 -28.12 5.74
N LEU A 249 23.07 -28.98 5.50
CA LEU A 249 21.80 -28.94 6.21
C LEU A 249 21.94 -29.59 7.60
N MET A 250 21.44 -28.89 8.62
CA MET A 250 21.36 -29.42 9.98
C MET A 250 20.01 -30.07 10.28
N SER A 251 20.00 -30.98 11.25
CA SER A 251 18.78 -31.64 11.70
C SER A 251 17.95 -30.70 12.57
N VAL A 252 16.72 -30.47 12.17
CA VAL A 252 15.75 -29.65 12.92
C VAL A 252 14.75 -30.58 13.58
N SER A 253 14.50 -30.40 14.88
CA SER A 253 13.54 -31.19 15.63
C SER A 253 12.10 -31.06 15.07
N GLN A 254 11.23 -32.01 15.37
CA GLN A 254 9.84 -32.02 14.92
C GLN A 254 9.08 -30.72 15.22
N TYR A 255 9.35 -30.09 16.36
CA TYR A 255 8.75 -28.82 16.74
C TYR A 255 9.45 -27.60 16.15
N GLY A 256 10.65 -27.77 15.55
CA GLY A 256 11.40 -26.71 14.91
C GLY A 256 12.19 -25.80 15.87
N LEU A 257 12.16 -26.06 17.16
CA LEU A 257 12.78 -25.19 18.17
C LEU A 257 14.22 -25.59 18.53
N THR A 258 14.56 -26.87 18.40
CA THR A 258 15.90 -27.39 18.70
C THR A 258 16.55 -27.88 17.43
N VAL A 259 17.81 -27.56 17.26
CA VAL A 259 18.61 -27.90 16.09
C VAL A 259 19.90 -28.58 16.54
N THR A 260 20.23 -29.65 15.86
CA THR A 260 21.47 -30.39 16.08
C THR A 260 22.19 -30.57 14.75
N GLY A 261 23.50 -30.50 14.78
CA GLY A 261 24.34 -30.76 13.62
C GLY A 261 25.73 -31.07 14.02
N GLU A 262 26.43 -31.83 13.18
CA GLU A 262 27.86 -32.16 13.39
C GLU A 262 28.61 -32.04 12.09
N PHE A 263 29.89 -31.78 12.21
CA PHE A 263 30.80 -31.81 11.09
C PHE A 263 32.23 -32.23 11.54
N VAL A 264 32.95 -32.77 10.60
CA VAL A 264 34.36 -33.15 10.81
C VAL A 264 35.24 -32.22 9.97
N VAL A 265 36.32 -31.73 10.57
CA VAL A 265 37.26 -30.85 9.87
C VAL A 265 38.41 -31.68 9.35
N ASN A 266 38.42 -31.94 8.05
CA ASN A 266 39.40 -32.85 7.39
C ASN A 266 40.63 -32.15 6.81
N LYS A 267 40.72 -30.82 6.97
CA LYS A 267 41.87 -30.03 6.46
C LYS A 267 42.19 -28.92 7.47
N PRO A 268 43.46 -28.50 7.55
CA PRO A 268 43.83 -27.32 8.31
C PRO A 268 43.01 -26.12 7.80
N VAL A 269 42.40 -25.38 8.73
CA VAL A 269 41.52 -24.24 8.40
C VAL A 269 41.72 -23.14 9.44
N ASN A 270 41.89 -21.92 8.94
CA ASN A 270 41.77 -20.70 9.71
C ASN A 270 40.67 -19.85 9.06
N GLY A 271 39.49 -19.89 9.62
CA GLY A 271 38.33 -19.32 9.00
C GLY A 271 37.17 -19.11 9.95
N SER A 272 35.97 -19.02 9.39
CA SER A 272 34.75 -18.81 10.15
C SER A 272 33.65 -19.77 9.71
N TRP A 273 32.72 -19.98 10.62
CA TRP A 273 31.48 -20.69 10.36
C TRP A 273 30.28 -19.83 10.82
N TRP A 274 29.13 -20.03 10.23
CA TRP A 274 27.89 -19.33 10.58
C TRP A 274 26.68 -20.16 10.22
N LEU A 275 25.53 -19.81 10.81
CA LEU A 275 24.27 -20.50 10.63
C LEU A 275 23.28 -19.59 9.95
N VAL A 276 22.68 -20.05 8.85
CA VAL A 276 21.54 -19.41 8.21
C VAL A 276 20.29 -20.15 8.64
N LEU A 277 19.44 -19.47 9.42
CA LEU A 277 18.21 -20.00 9.93
C LEU A 277 17.05 -19.53 9.04
N LYS A 278 16.14 -20.44 8.72
CA LYS A 278 14.93 -20.11 7.99
C LYS A 278 13.73 -20.60 8.78
N ASP A 279 12.79 -19.69 9.11
CA ASP A 279 11.58 -20.05 9.83
C ASP A 279 10.51 -20.68 8.92
N ARG A 280 9.38 -21.11 9.50
CA ARG A 280 8.28 -21.73 8.75
C ARG A 280 7.58 -20.75 7.80
N GLN A 281 7.69 -19.46 8.03
CA GLN A 281 7.14 -18.41 7.15
C GLN A 281 8.08 -18.06 6.00
N GLY A 282 9.33 -18.56 6.03
CA GLY A 282 10.33 -18.33 4.99
C GLY A 282 11.32 -17.20 5.30
N PHE A 283 11.22 -16.58 6.47
CA PHE A 283 12.14 -15.52 6.88
C PHE A 283 13.48 -16.07 7.35
N GLU A 284 14.54 -15.34 7.03
CA GLU A 284 15.92 -15.68 7.39
C GLU A 284 16.46 -14.71 8.44
N ASN A 285 17.48 -15.13 9.17
CA ASN A 285 18.22 -14.22 10.05
C ASN A 285 19.05 -13.24 9.21
N PRO A 286 18.80 -11.92 9.28
CA PRO A 286 19.44 -10.94 8.38
C PRO A 286 20.97 -10.86 8.57
N ASP A 287 21.43 -11.01 9.83
CA ASP A 287 22.83 -10.91 10.20
C ASP A 287 23.28 -12.21 10.88
N ALA A 288 23.66 -13.20 10.08
CA ALA A 288 24.23 -14.43 10.60
C ALA A 288 25.59 -14.14 11.29
N THR A 289 25.63 -14.28 12.60
CA THR A 289 26.87 -14.12 13.38
C THR A 289 27.91 -15.10 12.88
N ARG A 290 29.11 -14.61 12.60
CA ARG A 290 30.27 -15.45 12.20
C ARG A 290 31.08 -15.80 13.41
N TYR A 291 31.41 -17.06 13.54
CA TYR A 291 32.18 -17.64 14.62
C TYR A 291 33.53 -18.11 14.09
N ASP A 292 34.61 -17.86 14.83
CA ASP A 292 35.94 -18.22 14.40
C ASP A 292 36.24 -19.71 14.59
N MET A 293 37.04 -20.28 13.70
CA MET A 293 37.49 -21.65 13.73
C MET A 293 38.97 -21.72 13.33
N ARG A 294 39.77 -22.34 14.18
CA ARG A 294 41.21 -22.59 13.95
C ARG A 294 41.51 -24.06 14.10
N ILE A 295 41.89 -24.71 13.02
CA ILE A 295 42.29 -26.13 12.98
C ILE A 295 43.68 -26.24 12.39
N SER A 296 44.60 -26.83 13.14
CA SER A 296 45.99 -27.03 12.77
C SER A 296 46.32 -28.45 12.32
#